data_5e4d051b85579850f2926e98bf5052de
#
_entry.id   5e4d051b85579850f2926e98bf5052de
#
_cell.length_a   1.000
_cell.length_b   1.000
_cell.length_c   1.000
_cell.angle_alpha   90.00
_cell.angle_beta   90.00
_cell.angle_gamma   90.00
#
_symmetry.space_group_name_H-M   'P 1'
#
loop_
_entity.id
_entity.type
_entity.pdbx_description
1 polymer ?
#
loop_
_entity_poly.entity_id
_entity_poly.type
_entity_poly.pdbx_seq_one_letter_code
_entity_poly.pdbx_strand_id
1 'polypeptide(L)'
;SAGEAMEYAGKGAEAFRLIENAHDFPVFYATIGLLGILAFLNVVGITESAAVALAIFIFHMTTLATLTLFSAFAILRDPSILMANLSQPAPGGLSRALFFGFSAAMLGISGFESSANFIEEQEKGVFAKTLRNMWWAVLFNPIISLLSLGTVPLQEIAPGPSADNYMAGLLAHMGQQVQGDFLKAWVSIDAVTVLSGAVLTSYVGVTGLVRRMALDRCLPQVLLNENKWRSTNHWIILGFFVLCSSILANTSDWSHGSPTPNVSTLAGVYTVSFLSVMALFAIGNMLLKIKRGRMPRDVQASWPAVFIGLIAVCIGLVGNVIMKSKDMPIFLIYSLVAGAVVAIMFQRINLLKAVLYMARSIIQPVVKKIDQINDSLTVIYFTKGDNLASLNRAAQYVLANEQTRQLKVVHIFQDEDEIPAPLAGHLRILDHVYPQLRIDFLAVKGHFGPELIEKLSLEVNVPKNYMFIGTPGDRFPHNLSDLGGVRLIL
;
A
#
# COMPACT_ATOMS: atom_id res chain seq x y z
N SER A 1 -2.50 -3.49 13.55
CA SER A 1 -3.88 -4.04 13.55
C SER A 1 -3.97 -5.44 14.15
N ALA A 2 -3.16 -6.46 13.68
CA ALA A 2 -3.29 -7.84 14.18
C ALA A 2 -2.96 -7.96 15.68
N GLY A 3 -1.88 -7.36 16.17
CA GLY A 3 -1.53 -7.33 17.59
C GLY A 3 -2.59 -6.65 18.44
N GLU A 4 -3.08 -5.53 17.98
CA GLU A 4 -4.15 -4.77 18.61
C GLU A 4 -5.47 -5.57 18.64
N ALA A 5 -5.83 -6.27 17.55
CA ALA A 5 -6.99 -7.16 17.54
C ALA A 5 -6.91 -8.23 18.63
N MET A 6 -5.72 -8.81 18.84
CA MET A 6 -5.52 -9.84 19.85
C MET A 6 -5.51 -9.27 21.28
N GLU A 7 -5.10 -8.03 21.49
CA GLU A 7 -5.27 -7.36 22.78
C GLU A 7 -6.75 -7.12 23.11
N TYR A 8 -7.55 -6.68 22.12
CA TYR A 8 -8.99 -6.58 22.31
C TYR A 8 -9.63 -7.95 22.53
N ALA A 9 -9.13 -9.02 21.90
CA ALA A 9 -9.60 -10.37 22.16
C ALA A 9 -9.35 -10.78 23.62
N GLY A 10 -8.19 -10.46 24.19
CA GLY A 10 -7.89 -10.66 25.60
C GLY A 10 -8.87 -9.91 26.52
N LYS A 11 -9.13 -8.62 26.24
CA LYS A 11 -10.08 -7.81 26.99
C LYS A 11 -11.53 -8.32 26.87
N GLY A 12 -11.91 -8.83 25.71
CA GLY A 12 -13.20 -9.47 25.50
C GLY A 12 -13.31 -10.78 26.30
N ALA A 13 -12.28 -11.61 26.29
CA ALA A 13 -12.24 -12.85 27.06
C ALA A 13 -12.33 -12.60 28.56
N GLU A 14 -11.67 -11.57 29.08
CA GLU A 14 -11.81 -11.12 30.47
C GLU A 14 -13.25 -10.65 30.76
N ALA A 15 -13.87 -9.85 29.89
CA ALA A 15 -15.24 -9.37 30.05
C ALA A 15 -16.27 -10.51 30.08
N PHE A 16 -16.01 -11.61 29.31
CA PHE A 16 -16.81 -12.83 29.36
C PHE A 16 -16.42 -13.79 30.49
N ARG A 17 -15.45 -13.43 31.34
CA ARG A 17 -14.92 -14.25 32.44
C ARG A 17 -14.35 -15.58 31.97
N LEU A 18 -13.81 -15.65 30.78
CA LEU A 18 -13.12 -16.82 30.23
C LEU A 18 -11.68 -16.90 30.73
N ILE A 19 -11.09 -15.77 31.09
CA ILE A 19 -9.80 -15.61 31.75
C ILE A 19 -9.95 -14.63 32.92
N GLU A 20 -9.07 -14.74 33.91
CA GLU A 20 -9.11 -13.87 35.09
C GLU A 20 -8.62 -12.45 34.78
N ASN A 21 -7.56 -12.37 33.95
CA ASN A 21 -6.98 -11.09 33.54
C ASN A 21 -6.68 -11.11 32.04
N ALA A 22 -6.86 -9.97 31.37
CA ALA A 22 -6.51 -9.82 29.93
C ALA A 22 -5.02 -10.07 29.68
N HIS A 23 -4.15 -9.86 30.66
CA HIS A 23 -2.72 -10.12 30.58
C HIS A 23 -2.34 -11.62 30.43
N ASP A 24 -3.23 -12.52 30.84
CA ASP A 24 -3.01 -13.98 30.70
C ASP A 24 -3.24 -14.47 29.26
N PHE A 25 -3.80 -13.60 28.42
CA PHE A 25 -4.03 -13.93 27.00
C PHE A 25 -2.71 -13.92 26.21
N PRO A 26 -2.37 -14.99 25.47
CA PRO A 26 -1.10 -15.13 24.75
C PRO A 26 -1.10 -14.29 23.45
N VAL A 27 -1.11 -12.95 23.57
CA VAL A 27 -1.28 -12.01 22.47
C VAL A 27 -0.29 -12.24 21.34
N PHE A 28 0.98 -12.51 21.65
CA PHE A 28 2.01 -12.74 20.63
C PHE A 28 1.69 -13.92 19.73
N TYR A 29 1.43 -15.08 20.33
CA TYR A 29 1.13 -16.31 19.56
C TYR A 29 -0.21 -16.23 18.85
N ALA A 30 -1.21 -15.62 19.50
CA ALA A 30 -2.52 -15.38 18.88
C ALA A 30 -2.41 -14.44 17.68
N THR A 31 -1.54 -13.41 17.75
CA THR A 31 -1.26 -12.51 16.64
C THR A 31 -0.63 -13.24 15.45
N ILE A 32 0.38 -14.08 15.69
CA ILE A 32 0.98 -14.91 14.63
C ILE A 32 -0.05 -15.89 14.06
N GLY A 33 -0.87 -16.49 14.92
CA GLY A 33 -1.97 -17.36 14.50
C GLY A 33 -2.97 -16.66 13.58
N LEU A 34 -3.41 -15.47 13.96
CA LEU A 34 -4.31 -14.64 13.14
C LEU A 34 -3.67 -14.29 11.79
N LEU A 35 -2.43 -13.79 11.80
CA LEU A 35 -1.69 -13.49 10.57
C LEU A 35 -1.57 -14.73 9.67
N GLY A 36 -1.27 -15.91 10.24
CA GLY A 36 -1.14 -17.16 9.50
C GLY A 36 -2.47 -17.65 8.91
N ILE A 37 -3.56 -17.58 9.69
CA ILE A 37 -4.90 -17.94 9.20
C ILE A 37 -5.30 -17.03 8.03
N LEU A 38 -5.14 -15.73 8.18
CA LEU A 38 -5.50 -14.78 7.13
C LEU A 38 -4.58 -14.91 5.90
N ALA A 39 -3.29 -15.20 6.08
CA ALA A 39 -2.39 -15.55 4.99
C ALA A 39 -2.88 -16.80 4.24
N PHE A 40 -3.25 -17.85 4.97
CA PHE A 40 -3.78 -19.08 4.39
C PHE A 40 -5.06 -18.82 3.59
N LEU A 41 -6.02 -18.06 4.14
CA LEU A 41 -7.25 -17.67 3.42
C LEU A 41 -6.94 -16.93 2.12
N ASN A 42 -5.97 -16.02 2.12
CA ASN A 42 -5.54 -15.32 0.91
C ASN A 42 -4.86 -16.27 -0.11
N VAL A 43 -4.05 -17.23 0.34
CA VAL A 43 -3.45 -18.25 -0.56
C VAL A 43 -4.52 -19.13 -1.19
N VAL A 44 -5.58 -19.47 -0.44
CA VAL A 44 -6.75 -20.21 -0.95
C VAL A 44 -7.59 -19.35 -1.91
N GLY A 45 -7.36 -18.03 -1.95
CA GLY A 45 -8.10 -17.10 -2.82
C GLY A 45 -9.46 -16.71 -2.25
N ILE A 46 -9.64 -16.85 -0.93
CA ILE A 46 -10.84 -16.34 -0.26
C ILE A 46 -10.63 -14.86 0.00
N THR A 47 -11.31 -14.04 -0.77
CA THR A 47 -11.34 -12.59 -0.59
C THR A 47 -12.59 -12.18 0.17
N GLU A 48 -12.50 -11.06 0.87
CA GLU A 48 -13.64 -10.50 1.59
C GLU A 48 -14.77 -10.16 0.60
N SER A 49 -15.99 -10.61 0.91
CA SER A 49 -17.13 -10.19 0.10
C SER A 49 -17.57 -8.78 0.50
N ALA A 50 -17.98 -7.96 -0.47
CA ALA A 50 -18.47 -6.61 -0.23
C ALA A 50 -19.63 -6.57 0.78
N ALA A 51 -20.46 -7.61 0.83
CA ALA A 51 -21.56 -7.74 1.78
C ALA A 51 -21.03 -7.94 3.23
N VAL A 52 -20.01 -8.76 3.41
CA VAL A 52 -19.37 -8.97 4.71
C VAL A 52 -18.69 -7.70 5.20
N ALA A 53 -17.91 -7.04 4.31
CA ALA A 53 -17.29 -5.76 4.63
C ALA A 53 -18.31 -4.69 5.03
N LEU A 54 -19.44 -4.61 4.33
CA LEU A 54 -20.53 -3.70 4.66
C LEU A 54 -21.17 -4.04 6.03
N ALA A 55 -21.38 -5.32 6.32
CA ALA A 55 -21.94 -5.75 7.61
C ALA A 55 -21.00 -5.38 8.77
N ILE A 56 -19.70 -5.62 8.63
CA ILE A 56 -18.66 -5.22 9.59
C ILE A 56 -18.68 -3.71 9.77
N PHE A 57 -18.72 -2.95 8.69
CA PHE A 57 -18.76 -1.49 8.72
C PHE A 57 -19.99 -0.96 9.48
N ILE A 58 -21.20 -1.49 9.20
CA ILE A 58 -22.43 -1.09 9.88
C ILE A 58 -22.34 -1.44 11.38
N PHE A 59 -21.85 -2.63 11.71
CA PHE A 59 -21.66 -3.05 13.09
C PHE A 59 -20.70 -2.08 13.82
N HIS A 60 -19.55 -1.78 13.22
CA HIS A 60 -18.57 -0.83 13.75
C HIS A 60 -19.15 0.57 13.97
N MET A 61 -19.84 1.12 12.97
CA MET A 61 -20.48 2.44 13.09
C MET A 61 -21.53 2.46 14.19
N THR A 62 -22.27 1.36 14.36
CA THR A 62 -23.25 1.21 15.44
C THR A 62 -22.56 1.19 16.81
N THR A 63 -21.46 0.45 16.93
CA THR A 63 -20.64 0.39 18.15
C THR A 63 -20.10 1.78 18.52
N LEU A 64 -19.49 2.49 17.54
CA LEU A 64 -18.97 3.84 17.78
C LEU A 64 -20.07 4.83 18.15
N ALA A 65 -21.22 4.78 17.49
CA ALA A 65 -22.36 5.64 17.82
C ALA A 65 -22.89 5.33 19.25
N THR A 66 -23.00 4.05 19.59
CA THR A 66 -23.42 3.60 20.92
C THR A 66 -22.45 4.08 21.99
N LEU A 67 -21.16 3.85 21.79
CA LEU A 67 -20.11 4.30 22.71
C LEU A 67 -20.12 5.84 22.88
N THR A 68 -20.28 6.57 21.77
CA THR A 68 -20.38 8.03 21.74
C THR A 68 -21.57 8.51 22.58
N LEU A 69 -22.76 7.93 22.39
CA LEU A 69 -23.97 8.33 23.11
C LEU A 69 -23.85 8.06 24.60
N PHE A 70 -23.42 6.86 25.00
CA PHE A 70 -23.27 6.54 26.42
C PHE A 70 -22.15 7.35 27.06
N SER A 71 -21.02 7.58 26.39
CA SER A 71 -19.95 8.42 26.91
C SER A 71 -20.40 9.88 27.07
N ALA A 72 -21.11 10.42 26.10
CA ALA A 72 -21.66 11.77 26.19
C ALA A 72 -22.69 11.89 27.37
N PHE A 73 -23.55 10.89 27.51
CA PHE A 73 -24.50 10.85 28.64
C PHE A 73 -23.79 10.76 30.01
N ALA A 74 -22.75 9.92 30.12
CA ALA A 74 -21.95 9.81 31.33
C ALA A 74 -21.29 11.14 31.71
N ILE A 75 -20.69 11.85 30.75
CA ILE A 75 -20.07 13.17 30.96
C ILE A 75 -21.09 14.22 31.36
N LEU A 76 -22.28 14.21 30.73
CA LEU A 76 -23.35 15.13 31.10
C LEU A 76 -23.86 14.90 32.51
N ARG A 77 -23.85 13.64 32.98
CA ARG A 77 -24.26 13.26 34.34
C ARG A 77 -23.18 13.59 35.38
N ASP A 78 -21.94 13.34 35.05
CA ASP A 78 -20.80 13.63 35.94
C ASP A 78 -19.60 14.15 35.13
N PRO A 79 -19.42 15.48 35.06
CA PRO A 79 -18.29 16.08 34.31
C PRO A 79 -16.99 16.15 35.13
N SER A 80 -16.92 15.55 36.31
CA SER A 80 -15.78 15.68 37.23
C SER A 80 -14.45 15.21 36.59
N ILE A 81 -14.47 14.08 35.88
CA ILE A 81 -13.28 13.54 35.16
C ILE A 81 -12.84 14.51 34.08
N LEU A 82 -13.76 15.01 33.27
CA LEU A 82 -13.45 15.98 32.22
C LEU A 82 -12.82 17.26 32.81
N MET A 83 -13.40 17.79 33.87
CA MET A 83 -12.87 19.01 34.53
C MET A 83 -11.48 18.74 35.13
N ALA A 84 -11.29 17.60 35.79
CA ALA A 84 -10.00 17.18 36.32
C ALA A 84 -8.93 17.07 35.25
N ASN A 85 -9.25 16.43 34.10
CA ASN A 85 -8.33 16.27 32.98
C ASN A 85 -8.01 17.61 32.31
N LEU A 86 -8.99 18.48 32.09
CA LEU A 86 -8.80 19.81 31.49
C LEU A 86 -8.05 20.79 32.41
N SER A 87 -8.07 20.59 33.72
CA SER A 87 -7.32 21.42 34.66
C SER A 87 -5.82 21.13 34.66
N GLN A 88 -5.39 20.01 34.09
CA GLN A 88 -3.98 19.67 34.05
C GLN A 88 -3.25 20.55 33.04
N PRO A 89 -2.06 21.08 33.40
CA PRO A 89 -1.30 21.90 32.46
C PRO A 89 -0.75 21.06 31.31
N ALA A 90 -0.78 21.62 30.09
CA ALA A 90 -0.24 20.96 28.93
C ALA A 90 1.27 20.69 29.10
N PRO A 91 1.75 19.45 28.93
CA PRO A 91 3.15 19.10 29.10
C PRO A 91 4.06 19.89 28.14
N GLY A 92 4.96 20.68 28.70
CA GLY A 92 5.89 21.52 27.93
C GLY A 92 5.25 22.76 27.29
N GLY A 93 4.04 23.15 27.70
CA GLY A 93 3.31 24.32 27.21
C GLY A 93 2.45 24.05 25.97
N LEU A 94 1.53 24.98 25.70
CA LEU A 94 0.50 24.83 24.65
C LEU A 94 1.08 24.59 23.24
N SER A 95 2.12 25.31 22.85
CA SER A 95 2.72 25.18 21.50
C SER A 95 3.30 23.79 21.27
N ARG A 96 3.97 23.24 22.29
CA ARG A 96 4.53 21.90 22.24
C ARG A 96 3.45 20.84 22.22
N ALA A 97 2.42 21.00 23.03
CA ALA A 97 1.27 20.09 23.07
C ALA A 97 0.51 20.07 21.74
N LEU A 98 0.29 21.24 21.11
CA LEU A 98 -0.32 21.32 19.78
C LEU A 98 0.53 20.67 18.70
N PHE A 99 1.84 20.89 18.69
CA PHE A 99 2.75 20.27 17.71
C PHE A 99 2.75 18.73 17.80
N PHE A 100 2.91 18.19 19.01
CA PHE A 100 2.92 16.75 19.20
C PHE A 100 1.53 16.13 19.08
N GLY A 101 0.49 16.81 19.55
CA GLY A 101 -0.90 16.38 19.37
C GLY A 101 -1.29 16.29 17.90
N PHE A 102 -0.94 17.32 17.11
CA PHE A 102 -1.13 17.28 15.66
C PHE A 102 -0.38 16.10 15.02
N SER A 103 0.89 15.90 15.41
CA SER A 103 1.72 14.82 14.86
C SER A 103 1.17 13.44 15.20
N ALA A 104 0.68 13.22 16.43
CA ALA A 104 0.04 11.98 16.84
C ALA A 104 -1.29 11.75 16.11
N ALA A 105 -2.10 12.82 15.94
CA ALA A 105 -3.38 12.74 15.23
C ALA A 105 -3.25 12.35 13.76
N MET A 106 -2.08 12.55 13.12
CA MET A 106 -1.83 12.17 11.74
C MET A 106 -1.96 10.66 11.49
N LEU A 107 -1.82 9.82 12.52
CA LEU A 107 -2.10 8.38 12.42
C LEU A 107 -3.58 8.11 12.10
N GLY A 108 -4.49 8.93 12.61
CA GLY A 108 -5.93 8.78 12.42
C GLY A 108 -6.41 8.98 10.98
N ILE A 109 -5.58 9.49 10.07
CA ILE A 109 -5.89 9.61 8.65
C ILE A 109 -5.36 8.44 7.81
N SER A 110 -4.80 7.41 8.43
CA SER A 110 -4.36 6.21 7.72
C SER A 110 -5.56 5.46 7.10
N GLY A 111 -5.31 4.74 5.99
CA GLY A 111 -6.33 4.02 5.24
C GLY A 111 -6.72 4.66 3.91
N PHE A 112 -6.54 5.97 3.73
CA PHE A 112 -6.80 6.64 2.45
C PHE A 112 -5.88 6.14 1.33
N GLU A 113 -4.65 5.73 1.67
CA GLU A 113 -3.69 5.13 0.74
C GLU A 113 -4.17 3.80 0.19
N SER A 114 -4.92 3.02 0.97
CA SER A 114 -5.45 1.74 0.52
C SER A 114 -6.36 1.90 -0.70
N SER A 115 -7.25 2.90 -0.67
CA SER A 115 -8.10 3.21 -1.83
C SER A 115 -7.30 3.71 -3.03
N ALA A 116 -6.20 4.43 -2.81
CA ALA A 116 -5.32 4.92 -3.88
C ALA A 116 -4.54 3.78 -4.57
N ASN A 117 -4.19 2.72 -3.85
CA ASN A 117 -3.49 1.57 -4.40
C ASN A 117 -4.31 0.77 -5.42
N PHE A 118 -5.65 0.88 -5.38
CA PHE A 118 -6.59 0.19 -6.26
C PHE A 118 -7.30 1.10 -7.25
N ILE A 119 -6.83 2.32 -7.45
CA ILE A 119 -7.52 3.32 -8.28
C ILE A 119 -7.76 2.84 -9.72
N GLU A 120 -6.84 2.04 -10.26
CA GLU A 120 -6.92 1.52 -11.63
C GLU A 120 -7.96 0.40 -11.78
N GLU A 121 -8.32 -0.26 -10.68
CA GLU A 121 -9.32 -1.33 -10.63
C GLU A 121 -10.72 -0.81 -10.29
N GLN A 122 -10.82 0.46 -9.91
CA GLN A 122 -12.09 1.10 -9.57
C GLN A 122 -12.78 1.68 -10.82
N GLU A 123 -14.10 1.65 -10.83
CA GLU A 123 -14.87 2.34 -11.84
C GLU A 123 -14.66 3.85 -11.80
N LYS A 124 -14.77 4.51 -12.95
CA LYS A 124 -14.61 5.97 -13.04
C LYS A 124 -15.55 6.71 -12.08
N GLY A 125 -14.98 7.66 -11.32
CA GLY A 125 -15.71 8.48 -10.36
C GLY A 125 -15.98 7.84 -8.99
N VAL A 126 -15.67 6.54 -8.79
CA VAL A 126 -15.83 5.86 -7.49
C VAL A 126 -14.78 6.35 -6.50
N PHE A 127 -13.54 6.52 -6.90
CA PHE A 127 -12.44 6.94 -6.03
C PHE A 127 -12.74 8.23 -5.25
N ALA A 128 -13.22 9.27 -5.94
CA ALA A 128 -13.55 10.54 -5.30
C ALA A 128 -14.71 10.41 -4.27
N LYS A 129 -15.70 9.56 -4.57
CA LYS A 129 -16.81 9.27 -3.64
C LYS A 129 -16.33 8.50 -2.42
N THR A 130 -15.44 7.52 -2.62
CA THR A 130 -14.82 6.74 -1.54
C THR A 130 -14.03 7.64 -0.61
N LEU A 131 -13.15 8.50 -1.13
CA LEU A 131 -12.39 9.45 -0.30
C LEU A 131 -13.30 10.38 0.52
N ARG A 132 -14.39 10.87 -0.09
CA ARG A 132 -15.36 11.71 0.63
C ARG A 132 -16.06 10.95 1.76
N ASN A 133 -16.45 9.70 1.52
CA ASN A 133 -17.08 8.87 2.55
C ASN A 133 -16.11 8.54 3.69
N MET A 134 -14.86 8.23 3.37
CA MET A 134 -13.81 8.03 4.37
C MET A 134 -13.57 9.29 5.21
N TRP A 135 -13.59 10.47 4.58
CA TRP A 135 -13.44 11.74 5.29
C TRP A 135 -14.55 11.93 6.35
N TRP A 136 -15.81 11.60 6.01
CA TRP A 136 -16.91 11.63 6.99
C TRP A 136 -16.71 10.64 8.13
N ALA A 137 -16.24 9.42 7.84
CA ALA A 137 -15.96 8.41 8.87
C ALA A 137 -14.84 8.86 9.83
N VAL A 138 -13.80 9.51 9.32
CA VAL A 138 -12.68 10.03 10.17
C VAL A 138 -13.15 11.07 11.19
N LEU A 139 -14.25 11.80 10.95
CA LEU A 139 -14.79 12.77 11.92
C LEU A 139 -15.21 12.15 13.26
N PHE A 140 -15.46 10.83 13.31
CA PHE A 140 -15.70 10.15 14.59
C PHE A 140 -14.45 10.13 15.49
N ASN A 141 -13.25 10.09 14.94
CA ASN A 141 -12.02 9.99 15.72
C ASN A 141 -11.83 11.16 16.71
N PRO A 142 -11.92 12.43 16.32
CA PRO A 142 -11.79 13.53 17.26
C PRO A 142 -12.93 13.58 18.29
N ILE A 143 -14.15 13.17 17.91
CA ILE A 143 -15.28 13.11 18.85
C ILE A 143 -15.00 12.07 19.93
N ILE A 144 -14.62 10.85 19.57
CA ILE A 144 -14.31 9.79 20.53
C ILE A 144 -13.09 10.15 21.37
N SER A 145 -12.05 10.75 20.76
CA SER A 145 -10.88 11.23 21.51
C SER A 145 -11.24 12.29 22.56
N LEU A 146 -12.16 13.19 22.26
CA LEU A 146 -12.65 14.18 23.22
C LEU A 146 -13.47 13.51 24.32
N LEU A 147 -14.32 12.55 23.98
CA LEU A 147 -15.13 11.81 24.94
C LEU A 147 -14.26 10.90 25.83
N SER A 148 -13.14 10.37 25.33
CA SER A 148 -12.23 9.60 26.17
C SER A 148 -11.65 10.43 27.32
N LEU A 149 -11.36 11.72 27.07
CA LEU A 149 -10.93 12.65 28.13
C LEU A 149 -12.01 12.94 29.17
N GLY A 150 -13.27 12.73 28.83
CA GLY A 150 -14.38 12.90 29.77
C GLY A 150 -14.77 11.65 30.53
N THR A 151 -14.33 10.49 30.10
CA THR A 151 -14.73 9.20 30.68
C THR A 151 -13.59 8.46 31.36
N VAL A 152 -12.33 8.73 30.99
CA VAL A 152 -11.15 8.04 31.51
C VAL A 152 -10.20 9.08 32.16
N PRO A 153 -9.73 8.86 33.39
CA PRO A 153 -8.73 9.73 34.02
C PRO A 153 -7.43 9.75 33.17
N LEU A 154 -6.85 10.94 32.99
CA LEU A 154 -5.65 11.11 32.20
C LEU A 154 -4.45 10.30 32.75
N GLN A 155 -4.44 10.04 34.06
CA GLN A 155 -3.42 9.21 34.71
C GLN A 155 -3.46 7.75 34.26
N GLU A 156 -4.60 7.24 33.83
CA GLU A 156 -4.77 5.89 33.29
C GLU A 156 -4.43 5.84 31.78
N ILE A 157 -4.55 6.97 31.05
CA ILE A 157 -4.25 7.07 29.63
C ILE A 157 -2.75 7.37 29.41
N ALA A 158 -2.16 8.20 30.27
CA ALA A 158 -0.77 8.63 30.10
C ALA A 158 0.21 7.55 30.59
N PRO A 159 1.28 7.25 29.84
CA PRO A 159 2.28 6.27 30.24
C PRO A 159 3.04 6.77 31.47
N GLY A 160 2.75 6.17 32.62
CA GLY A 160 3.49 6.36 33.88
C GLY A 160 4.19 5.06 34.27
N PRO A 161 5.12 5.07 35.26
CA PRO A 161 5.83 3.88 35.72
C PRO A 161 4.91 2.77 36.30
N SER A 162 3.69 3.11 36.62
CA SER A 162 2.63 2.24 37.15
C SER A 162 1.39 2.18 36.29
N ALA A 163 1.41 2.79 35.11
CA ALA A 163 0.28 2.71 34.18
C ALA A 163 0.38 1.38 33.44
N ASP A 164 -0.51 0.47 33.76
CA ASP A 164 -0.87 -0.61 32.87
C ASP A 164 -1.17 0.04 31.50
N ASN A 165 -0.62 -0.53 30.42
CA ASN A 165 -0.69 0.04 29.08
C ASN A 165 -2.14 0.07 28.54
N TYR A 166 -3.00 0.92 29.09
CA TYR A 166 -4.38 1.09 28.63
C TYR A 166 -4.50 1.76 27.25
N MET A 167 -3.40 2.27 26.67
CA MET A 167 -3.43 2.80 25.30
C MET A 167 -3.88 1.74 24.28
N ALA A 168 -3.49 0.50 24.49
CA ALA A 168 -4.04 -0.61 23.72
C ALA A 168 -5.40 -1.01 24.31
N GLY A 169 -6.46 -0.81 23.52
CA GLY A 169 -7.82 -1.11 23.93
C GLY A 169 -8.51 -0.03 24.76
N LEU A 170 -8.15 1.23 24.58
CA LEU A 170 -8.78 2.37 25.25
C LEU A 170 -10.30 2.39 25.08
N LEU A 171 -10.83 2.05 23.90
CA LEU A 171 -12.27 2.05 23.64
C LEU A 171 -13.01 0.99 24.47
N ALA A 172 -12.39 -0.20 24.68
CA ALA A 172 -12.99 -1.22 25.55
C ALA A 172 -12.99 -0.76 27.01
N HIS A 173 -11.91 -0.08 27.44
CA HIS A 173 -11.84 0.51 28.77
C HIS A 173 -12.86 1.63 28.97
N MET A 174 -13.04 2.54 28.01
CA MET A 174 -14.13 3.51 27.99
C MET A 174 -15.50 2.85 28.15
N GLY A 175 -15.74 1.78 27.37
CA GLY A 175 -16.97 1.00 27.43
C GLY A 175 -17.21 0.46 28.85
N GLN A 176 -16.18 -0.06 29.51
CA GLN A 176 -16.23 -0.57 30.86
C GLN A 176 -16.58 0.52 31.89
N GLN A 177 -15.94 1.68 31.79
CA GLN A 177 -16.21 2.82 32.69
C GLN A 177 -17.64 3.34 32.56
N VAL A 178 -18.23 3.28 31.37
CA VAL A 178 -19.54 3.88 31.09
C VAL A 178 -20.69 2.90 31.35
N GLN A 179 -20.58 1.62 30.96
CA GLN A 179 -21.66 0.62 31.04
C GLN A 179 -21.19 -0.76 31.53
N GLY A 180 -19.97 -0.84 32.07
CA GLY A 180 -19.44 -2.08 32.63
C GLY A 180 -19.04 -3.12 31.58
N ASP A 181 -18.97 -4.38 32.05
CA ASP A 181 -18.40 -5.49 31.25
C ASP A 181 -19.17 -5.78 29.96
N PHE A 182 -20.45 -5.50 29.90
CA PHE A 182 -21.25 -5.71 28.69
C PHE A 182 -20.74 -4.86 27.50
N LEU A 183 -20.56 -3.55 27.75
CA LEU A 183 -20.10 -2.66 26.68
C LEU A 183 -18.61 -2.88 26.37
N LYS A 184 -17.79 -3.26 27.37
CA LYS A 184 -16.42 -3.72 27.17
C LYS A 184 -16.36 -4.89 26.20
N ALA A 185 -17.19 -5.92 26.43
CA ALA A 185 -17.25 -7.11 25.56
C ALA A 185 -17.70 -6.75 24.13
N TRP A 186 -18.75 -5.93 24.02
CA TRP A 186 -19.26 -5.49 22.71
C TRP A 186 -18.19 -4.77 21.91
N VAL A 187 -17.54 -3.75 22.50
CA VAL A 187 -16.47 -2.99 21.85
C VAL A 187 -15.30 -3.89 21.51
N SER A 188 -14.96 -4.86 22.35
CA SER A 188 -13.87 -5.81 22.09
C SER A 188 -14.17 -6.71 20.89
N ILE A 189 -15.38 -7.25 20.76
CA ILE A 189 -15.80 -8.05 19.61
C ILE A 189 -15.75 -7.23 18.32
N ASP A 190 -16.28 -6.02 18.37
CA ASP A 190 -16.25 -5.09 17.24
C ASP A 190 -14.83 -4.82 16.79
N ALA A 191 -13.94 -4.46 17.72
CA ALA A 191 -12.54 -4.16 17.44
C ALA A 191 -11.81 -5.38 16.85
N VAL A 192 -11.99 -6.58 17.39
CA VAL A 192 -11.40 -7.81 16.82
C VAL A 192 -11.87 -8.03 15.39
N THR A 193 -13.15 -7.83 15.13
CA THR A 193 -13.73 -8.06 13.81
C THR A 193 -13.21 -7.05 12.79
N VAL A 194 -13.23 -5.75 13.12
CA VAL A 194 -12.76 -4.68 12.22
C VAL A 194 -11.27 -4.76 11.98
N LEU A 195 -10.46 -4.96 13.03
CA LEU A 195 -9.01 -5.03 12.90
C LEU A 195 -8.56 -6.30 12.14
N SER A 196 -9.27 -7.42 12.30
CA SER A 196 -9.03 -8.63 11.49
C SER A 196 -9.36 -8.39 10.03
N GLY A 197 -10.46 -7.69 9.72
CA GLY A 197 -10.80 -7.25 8.37
C GLY A 197 -9.71 -6.33 7.78
N ALA A 198 -9.19 -5.39 8.57
CA ALA A 198 -8.08 -4.52 8.16
C ALA A 198 -6.79 -5.31 7.84
N VAL A 199 -6.49 -6.39 8.57
CA VAL A 199 -5.36 -7.28 8.26
C VAL A 199 -5.61 -8.01 6.95
N LEU A 200 -6.81 -8.55 6.73
CA LEU A 200 -7.17 -9.22 5.47
C LEU A 200 -7.02 -8.27 4.28
N THR A 201 -7.58 -7.07 4.39
CA THR A 201 -7.45 -6.01 3.37
C THR A 201 -5.99 -5.64 3.12
N SER A 202 -5.14 -5.66 4.15
CA SER A 202 -3.70 -5.41 4.00
C SER A 202 -3.00 -6.49 3.16
N TYR A 203 -3.36 -7.77 3.32
CA TYR A 203 -2.84 -8.84 2.47
C TYR A 203 -3.23 -8.64 1.01
N VAL A 204 -4.50 -8.31 0.75
CA VAL A 204 -4.99 -8.03 -0.62
C VAL A 204 -4.26 -6.81 -1.21
N GLY A 205 -4.17 -5.72 -0.44
CA GLY A 205 -3.51 -4.48 -0.87
C GLY A 205 -2.04 -4.66 -1.19
N VAL A 206 -1.30 -5.34 -0.31
CA VAL A 206 0.12 -5.63 -0.54
C VAL A 206 0.30 -6.56 -1.74
N THR A 207 -0.57 -7.56 -1.90
CA THR A 207 -0.49 -8.46 -3.04
C THR A 207 -0.68 -7.70 -4.36
N GLY A 208 -1.66 -6.82 -4.46
CA GLY A 208 -1.88 -5.97 -5.63
C GLY A 208 -0.71 -5.02 -5.91
N LEU A 209 -0.25 -4.30 -4.88
CA LEU A 209 0.86 -3.35 -5.01
C LEU A 209 2.18 -4.03 -5.41
N VAL A 210 2.57 -5.11 -4.72
CA VAL A 210 3.83 -5.83 -4.98
C VAL A 210 3.77 -6.52 -6.36
N ARG A 211 2.62 -7.07 -6.74
CA ARG A 211 2.39 -7.60 -8.09
C ARG A 211 2.63 -6.51 -9.14
N ARG A 212 2.09 -5.31 -8.94
CA ARG A 212 2.31 -4.17 -9.84
C ARG A 212 3.78 -3.78 -9.91
N MET A 213 4.45 -3.65 -8.78
CA MET A 213 5.89 -3.34 -8.73
C MET A 213 6.73 -4.41 -9.41
N ALA A 214 6.34 -5.68 -9.32
CA ALA A 214 7.03 -6.78 -10.01
C ALA A 214 6.78 -6.74 -11.53
N LEU A 215 5.56 -6.40 -11.99
CA LEU A 215 5.26 -6.15 -13.40
C LEU A 215 6.08 -4.98 -13.95
N ASP A 216 6.23 -3.92 -13.17
CA ASP A 216 7.07 -2.75 -13.52
C ASP A 216 8.57 -3.00 -13.33
N ARG A 217 8.96 -4.24 -12.99
CA ARG A 217 10.35 -4.69 -12.77
C ARG A 217 11.11 -3.98 -11.64
N CYS A 218 10.39 -3.30 -10.78
CA CYS A 218 10.95 -2.74 -9.56
C CYS A 218 11.25 -3.81 -8.50
N LEU A 219 10.61 -4.99 -8.62
CA LEU A 219 10.82 -6.15 -7.76
C LEU A 219 11.07 -7.43 -8.60
N PRO A 220 11.61 -8.51 -7.99
CA PRO A 220 11.88 -9.76 -8.69
C PRO A 220 10.62 -10.37 -9.30
N GLN A 221 10.70 -10.79 -10.56
CA GLN A 221 9.56 -11.39 -11.29
C GLN A 221 9.11 -12.75 -10.73
N VAL A 222 9.92 -13.41 -9.91
CA VAL A 222 9.54 -14.64 -9.18
C VAL A 222 8.28 -14.42 -8.35
N LEU A 223 8.05 -13.18 -7.87
CA LEU A 223 6.86 -12.80 -7.11
C LEU A 223 5.56 -12.88 -7.94
N LEU A 224 5.65 -12.88 -9.27
CA LEU A 224 4.51 -13.04 -10.17
C LEU A 224 4.05 -14.50 -10.33
N ASN A 225 4.85 -15.45 -9.85
CA ASN A 225 4.51 -16.86 -9.98
C ASN A 225 3.24 -17.18 -9.17
N GLU A 226 2.22 -17.63 -9.87
CA GLU A 226 0.95 -18.01 -9.29
C GLU A 226 0.96 -19.47 -8.81
N ASN A 227 0.18 -19.72 -7.77
CA ASN A 227 -0.05 -21.08 -7.27
C ASN A 227 -0.91 -21.87 -8.28
N LYS A 228 -0.47 -23.07 -8.64
CA LYS A 228 -1.18 -23.96 -9.57
C LYS A 228 -2.59 -24.35 -9.11
N TRP A 229 -2.86 -24.25 -7.80
CA TRP A 229 -4.14 -24.68 -7.22
C TRP A 229 -5.22 -23.61 -7.32
N ARG A 230 -4.89 -22.33 -7.08
CA ARG A 230 -5.85 -21.22 -6.99
C ARG A 230 -5.44 -19.96 -7.76
N SER A 231 -4.36 -20.02 -8.52
CA SER A 231 -3.81 -18.87 -9.28
C SER A 231 -3.57 -17.62 -8.42
N THR A 232 -3.15 -17.83 -7.16
CA THR A 232 -2.80 -16.74 -6.24
C THR A 232 -1.30 -16.52 -6.16
N ASN A 233 -0.88 -15.27 -5.94
CA ASN A 233 0.53 -14.90 -5.80
C ASN A 233 1.08 -15.27 -4.41
N HIS A 234 1.20 -16.56 -4.13
CA HIS A 234 1.54 -17.11 -2.82
C HIS A 234 2.88 -16.61 -2.27
N TRP A 235 3.88 -16.35 -3.11
CA TRP A 235 5.17 -15.81 -2.67
C TRP A 235 5.06 -14.43 -2.04
N ILE A 236 4.17 -13.57 -2.55
CA ILE A 236 3.92 -12.25 -1.99
C ILE A 236 3.24 -12.40 -0.62
N ILE A 237 2.22 -13.25 -0.53
CA ILE A 237 1.46 -13.48 0.70
C ILE A 237 2.36 -14.04 1.80
N LEU A 238 3.16 -15.08 1.49
CA LEU A 238 4.10 -15.68 2.44
C LEU A 238 5.21 -14.70 2.84
N GLY A 239 5.75 -13.94 1.87
CA GLY A 239 6.75 -12.91 2.14
C GLY A 239 6.22 -11.83 3.09
N PHE A 240 4.98 -11.40 2.89
CA PHE A 240 4.33 -10.43 3.77
C PHE A 240 4.06 -11.00 5.17
N PHE A 241 3.61 -12.25 5.27
CA PHE A 241 3.47 -12.95 6.54
C PHE A 241 4.78 -13.01 7.33
N VAL A 242 5.88 -13.43 6.67
CA VAL A 242 7.21 -13.49 7.28
C VAL A 242 7.69 -12.11 7.71
N LEU A 243 7.48 -11.08 6.87
CA LEU A 243 7.83 -9.71 7.18
C LEU A 243 7.07 -9.20 8.42
N CYS A 244 5.76 -9.37 8.47
CA CYS A 244 4.94 -8.97 9.62
C CYS A 244 5.33 -9.71 10.90
N SER A 245 5.58 -11.03 10.80
CA SER A 245 6.01 -11.85 11.94
C SER A 245 7.40 -11.43 12.44
N SER A 246 8.33 -11.07 11.54
CA SER A 246 9.66 -10.57 11.91
C SER A 246 9.60 -9.21 12.60
N ILE A 247 8.74 -8.28 12.13
CA ILE A 247 8.54 -7.00 12.78
C ILE A 247 7.94 -7.21 14.17
N LEU A 248 6.93 -8.06 14.29
CA LEU A 248 6.32 -8.40 15.59
C LEU A 248 7.36 -8.96 16.57
N ALA A 249 8.19 -9.92 16.13
CA ALA A 249 9.23 -10.52 16.97
C ALA A 249 10.29 -9.49 17.42
N ASN A 250 10.71 -8.58 16.51
CA ASN A 250 11.69 -7.55 16.82
C ASN A 250 11.16 -6.41 17.70
N THR A 251 9.83 -6.24 17.76
CA THR A 251 9.20 -5.21 18.58
C THR A 251 8.67 -5.76 19.90
N SER A 252 8.66 -7.08 20.10
CA SER A 252 8.18 -7.73 21.32
C SER A 252 9.24 -7.73 22.41
N ASP A 253 8.80 -7.60 23.66
CA ASP A 253 9.62 -7.78 24.84
C ASP A 253 9.73 -9.27 25.21
N TRP A 254 10.97 -9.78 25.32
CA TRP A 254 11.30 -11.17 25.61
C TRP A 254 11.75 -11.38 27.06
N SER A 255 11.67 -10.34 27.91
CA SER A 255 12.28 -10.36 29.26
C SER A 255 11.54 -11.21 30.29
N HIS A 256 10.27 -11.55 30.04
CA HIS A 256 9.39 -12.18 31.05
C HIS A 256 8.95 -13.61 30.72
N GLY A 257 9.75 -14.37 29.93
CA GLY A 257 9.48 -15.79 29.64
C GLY A 257 8.45 -16.06 28.56
N SER A 258 7.49 -15.16 28.34
CA SER A 258 6.59 -15.16 27.17
C SER A 258 6.71 -13.81 26.45
N PRO A 259 6.83 -13.82 25.09
CA PRO A 259 6.99 -12.58 24.35
C PRO A 259 5.69 -11.74 24.41
N THR A 260 5.82 -10.47 24.81
CA THR A 260 4.71 -9.51 24.84
C THR A 260 4.88 -8.49 23.72
N PRO A 261 3.94 -8.38 22.77
CA PRO A 261 4.02 -7.39 21.71
C PRO A 261 3.98 -5.97 22.25
N ASN A 262 4.91 -5.13 21.81
CA ASN A 262 4.83 -3.70 22.11
C ASN A 262 4.06 -2.97 21.02
N VAL A 263 2.74 -2.85 21.21
CA VAL A 263 1.83 -2.21 20.25
C VAL A 263 2.17 -0.73 20.04
N SER A 264 2.69 -0.05 21.07
CA SER A 264 3.12 1.35 20.93
C SER A 264 4.30 1.49 19.95
N THR A 265 5.30 0.59 20.02
CA THR A 265 6.42 0.55 19.07
C THR A 265 5.94 0.18 17.67
N LEU A 266 5.06 -0.82 17.53
CA LEU A 266 4.46 -1.18 16.25
C LEU A 266 3.72 0.00 15.62
N ALA A 267 2.91 0.71 16.41
CA ALA A 267 2.21 1.91 15.96
C ALA A 267 3.19 3.03 15.58
N GLY A 268 4.30 3.19 16.31
CA GLY A 268 5.36 4.16 16.00
C GLY A 268 6.02 3.89 14.64
N VAL A 269 6.47 2.65 14.40
CA VAL A 269 7.07 2.22 13.13
C VAL A 269 6.07 2.39 11.98
N TYR A 270 4.82 1.99 12.19
CA TYR A 270 3.76 2.15 11.20
C TYR A 270 3.53 3.63 10.85
N THR A 271 3.40 4.50 11.85
CA THR A 271 3.13 5.93 11.65
C THR A 271 4.23 6.61 10.84
N VAL A 272 5.50 6.36 11.17
CA VAL A 272 6.63 6.93 10.43
C VAL A 272 6.67 6.40 9.00
N SER A 273 6.43 5.09 8.80
CA SER A 273 6.36 4.47 7.48
C SER A 273 5.23 5.08 6.64
N PHE A 274 4.04 5.18 7.20
CA PHE A 274 2.86 5.76 6.56
C PHE A 274 3.09 7.22 6.14
N LEU A 275 3.57 8.07 7.07
CA LEU A 275 3.82 9.48 6.77
C LEU A 275 4.94 9.66 5.73
N SER A 276 5.96 8.80 5.75
CA SER A 276 7.01 8.79 4.71
C SER A 276 6.45 8.48 3.33
N VAL A 277 5.57 7.49 3.22
CA VAL A 277 4.88 7.15 1.96
C VAL A 277 3.97 8.29 1.51
N MET A 278 3.22 8.92 2.44
CA MET A 278 2.36 10.05 2.12
C MET A 278 3.15 11.27 1.62
N ALA A 279 4.34 11.53 2.19
CA ALA A 279 5.24 12.58 1.70
C ALA A 279 5.73 12.28 0.27
N LEU A 280 6.15 11.04 0.00
CA LEU A 280 6.55 10.60 -1.34
C LEU A 280 5.39 10.67 -2.34
N PHE A 281 4.18 10.31 -1.92
CA PHE A 281 2.97 10.42 -2.73
C PHE A 281 2.66 11.89 -3.08
N ALA A 282 2.78 12.80 -2.13
CA ALA A 282 2.60 14.22 -2.37
C ALA A 282 3.64 14.77 -3.35
N ILE A 283 4.92 14.41 -3.19
CA ILE A 283 6.01 14.78 -4.12
C ILE A 283 5.74 14.18 -5.51
N GLY A 284 5.34 12.91 -5.59
CA GLY A 284 4.98 12.25 -6.84
C GLY A 284 3.83 12.98 -7.56
N ASN A 285 2.82 13.41 -6.82
CA ASN A 285 1.70 14.20 -7.36
C ASN A 285 2.16 15.57 -7.91
N MET A 286 3.08 16.24 -7.24
CA MET A 286 3.69 17.49 -7.74
C MET A 286 4.47 17.24 -9.03
N LEU A 287 5.28 16.19 -9.09
CA LEU A 287 6.02 15.81 -10.30
C LEU A 287 5.09 15.48 -11.47
N LEU A 288 4.00 14.75 -11.20
CA LEU A 288 2.98 14.47 -12.21
C LEU A 288 2.30 15.74 -12.73
N LYS A 289 2.02 16.71 -11.86
CA LYS A 289 1.45 18.01 -12.28
C LYS A 289 2.40 18.79 -13.19
N ILE A 290 3.70 18.75 -12.93
CA ILE A 290 4.71 19.45 -13.73
C ILE A 290 4.95 18.72 -15.05
N LYS A 291 5.24 17.42 -14.99
CA LYS A 291 5.66 16.67 -16.18
C LYS A 291 4.50 16.22 -17.07
N ARG A 292 3.30 16.07 -16.52
CA ARG A 292 2.12 15.46 -17.18
C ARG A 292 0.85 16.27 -16.96
N GLY A 293 0.93 17.59 -17.06
CA GLY A 293 -0.20 18.51 -16.84
C GLY A 293 -1.38 18.31 -17.79
N ARG A 294 -1.17 17.63 -18.93
CA ARG A 294 -2.20 17.37 -19.96
C ARG A 294 -2.94 16.02 -19.79
N MET A 295 -2.58 15.23 -18.79
CA MET A 295 -3.33 13.98 -18.55
C MET A 295 -4.77 14.30 -18.12
N PRO A 296 -5.76 13.60 -18.69
CA PRO A 296 -7.15 13.73 -18.25
C PRO A 296 -7.26 13.28 -16.79
N ARG A 297 -7.94 14.09 -15.98
CA ARG A 297 -8.15 13.83 -14.55
C ARG A 297 -9.56 14.24 -14.18
N ASP A 298 -10.27 13.36 -13.50
CA ASP A 298 -11.62 13.64 -13.01
C ASP A 298 -11.62 14.74 -11.94
N VAL A 299 -10.58 14.81 -11.12
CA VAL A 299 -10.40 15.82 -10.08
C VAL A 299 -8.97 16.36 -10.11
N GLN A 300 -8.85 17.68 -10.14
CA GLN A 300 -7.55 18.38 -10.08
C GLN A 300 -7.39 19.08 -8.73
N ALA A 301 -6.48 18.58 -7.89
CA ALA A 301 -6.10 19.29 -6.68
C ALA A 301 -5.41 20.61 -7.04
N SER A 302 -5.72 21.72 -6.35
CA SER A 302 -5.03 22.98 -6.53
C SER A 302 -3.57 22.92 -6.03
N TRP A 303 -2.68 23.77 -6.54
CA TRP A 303 -1.30 23.82 -6.07
C TRP A 303 -1.19 24.12 -4.56
N PRO A 304 -1.93 25.13 -4.03
CA PRO A 304 -1.91 25.38 -2.58
C PRO A 304 -2.31 24.17 -1.75
N ALA A 305 -3.34 23.43 -2.17
CA ALA A 305 -3.79 22.24 -1.44
C ALA A 305 -2.69 21.16 -1.35
N VAL A 306 -1.95 20.94 -2.46
CA VAL A 306 -0.86 19.96 -2.47
C VAL A 306 0.30 20.41 -1.59
N PHE A 307 0.65 21.69 -1.60
CA PHE A 307 1.71 22.24 -0.75
C PHE A 307 1.33 22.19 0.74
N ILE A 308 0.11 22.58 1.09
CA ILE A 308 -0.38 22.52 2.47
C ILE A 308 -0.38 21.08 2.96
N GLY A 309 -0.84 20.13 2.13
CA GLY A 309 -0.83 18.71 2.46
C GLY A 309 0.59 18.18 2.68
N LEU A 310 1.54 18.53 1.81
CA LEU A 310 2.95 18.13 1.97
C LEU A 310 3.55 18.71 3.25
N ILE A 311 3.34 20.00 3.52
CA ILE A 311 3.85 20.64 4.74
C ILE A 311 3.25 19.98 6.00
N ALA A 312 1.95 19.73 6.01
CA ALA A 312 1.27 19.06 7.12
C ALA A 312 1.84 17.66 7.37
N VAL A 313 2.04 16.87 6.32
CA VAL A 313 2.66 15.53 6.42
C VAL A 313 4.10 15.62 6.92
N CYS A 314 4.89 16.57 6.44
CA CYS A 314 6.28 16.77 6.90
C CYS A 314 6.33 17.18 8.37
N ILE A 315 5.45 18.08 8.82
CA ILE A 315 5.34 18.46 10.24
C ILE A 315 4.98 17.23 11.08
N GLY A 316 3.97 16.46 10.66
CA GLY A 316 3.56 15.23 11.33
C GLY A 316 4.69 14.20 11.40
N LEU A 317 5.44 14.02 10.30
CA LEU A 317 6.58 13.12 10.24
C LEU A 317 7.69 13.54 11.21
N VAL A 318 8.09 14.80 11.20
CA VAL A 318 9.12 15.33 12.12
C VAL A 318 8.69 15.14 13.57
N GLY A 319 7.44 15.47 13.91
CA GLY A 319 6.95 15.29 15.27
C GLY A 319 6.94 13.83 15.72
N ASN A 320 6.52 12.91 14.85
CA ASN A 320 6.54 11.47 15.17
C ASN A 320 7.97 10.92 15.29
N VAL A 321 8.90 11.35 14.46
CA VAL A 321 10.32 10.98 14.57
C VAL A 321 10.90 11.42 15.92
N ILE A 322 10.56 12.63 16.38
CA ILE A 322 11.00 13.15 17.69
C ILE A 322 10.35 12.36 18.84
N MET A 323 9.02 12.12 18.78
CA MET A 323 8.28 11.40 19.82
C MET A 323 8.69 9.93 19.92
N LYS A 324 8.93 9.28 18.79
CA LYS A 324 9.19 7.85 18.65
C LYS A 324 10.62 7.56 18.24
N SER A 325 11.58 8.38 18.70
CA SER A 325 12.99 8.25 18.34
C SER A 325 13.59 6.88 18.68
N LYS A 326 13.09 6.20 19.71
CA LYS A 326 13.49 4.83 20.09
C LYS A 326 13.09 3.77 19.07
N ASP A 327 12.02 4.01 18.32
CA ASP A 327 11.47 3.08 17.32
C ASP A 327 12.14 3.26 15.95
N MET A 328 12.85 4.38 15.76
CA MET A 328 13.51 4.73 14.50
C MET A 328 14.52 3.68 13.98
N PRO A 329 15.34 3.02 14.80
CA PRO A 329 16.25 2.01 14.29
C PRO A 329 15.53 0.85 13.58
N ILE A 330 14.39 0.41 14.12
CA ILE A 330 13.59 -0.67 13.52
C ILE A 330 13.05 -0.21 12.16
N PHE A 331 12.45 0.98 12.10
CA PHE A 331 11.97 1.57 10.84
C PHE A 331 13.09 1.67 9.79
N LEU A 332 14.28 2.17 10.19
CA LEU A 332 15.41 2.34 9.28
C LEU A 332 15.93 1.01 8.74
N ILE A 333 16.04 -0.03 9.57
CA ILE A 333 16.50 -1.35 9.13
C ILE A 333 15.56 -1.90 8.04
N TYR A 334 14.26 -1.94 8.29
CA TYR A 334 13.29 -2.45 7.32
C TYR A 334 13.21 -1.58 6.05
N SER A 335 13.27 -0.26 6.20
CA SER A 335 13.27 0.67 5.06
C SER A 335 14.54 0.56 4.21
N LEU A 336 15.70 0.37 4.83
CA LEU A 336 16.98 0.17 4.14
C LEU A 336 16.97 -1.17 3.39
N VAL A 337 16.48 -2.24 4.01
CA VAL A 337 16.36 -3.55 3.34
C VAL A 337 15.43 -3.45 2.14
N ALA A 338 14.25 -2.86 2.29
CA ALA A 338 13.31 -2.67 1.19
C ALA A 338 13.91 -1.78 0.08
N GLY A 339 14.54 -0.66 0.46
CA GLY A 339 15.23 0.23 -0.46
C GLY A 339 16.40 -0.43 -1.19
N ALA A 340 17.16 -1.27 -0.50
CA ALA A 340 18.25 -2.05 -1.10
C ALA A 340 17.73 -3.04 -2.14
N VAL A 341 16.62 -3.75 -1.86
CA VAL A 341 16.01 -4.66 -2.84
C VAL A 341 15.61 -3.91 -4.09
N VAL A 342 14.93 -2.77 -3.95
CA VAL A 342 14.54 -1.92 -5.08
C VAL A 342 15.77 -1.38 -5.83
N ALA A 343 16.78 -0.88 -5.12
CA ALA A 343 18.01 -0.36 -5.73
C ALA A 343 18.77 -1.45 -6.50
N ILE A 344 18.86 -2.66 -5.94
CA ILE A 344 19.47 -3.82 -6.60
C ILE A 344 18.70 -4.15 -7.90
N MET A 345 17.38 -4.13 -7.85
CA MET A 345 16.57 -4.39 -9.04
C MET A 345 16.75 -3.34 -10.14
N PHE A 346 16.84 -2.06 -9.78
CA PHE A 346 17.14 -1.01 -10.76
C PHE A 346 18.57 -1.10 -11.32
N GLN A 347 19.53 -1.49 -10.48
CA GLN A 347 20.95 -1.59 -10.89
C GLN A 347 21.39 -2.99 -11.26
N ARG A 348 20.46 -3.96 -11.37
CA ARG A 348 20.77 -5.39 -11.58
C ARG A 348 21.70 -5.65 -12.76
N ILE A 349 21.59 -4.87 -13.85
CA ILE A 349 22.47 -5.03 -15.02
C ILE A 349 23.88 -4.54 -14.71
N ASN A 350 24.00 -3.36 -14.07
CA ASN A 350 25.30 -2.81 -13.73
C ASN A 350 26.00 -3.68 -12.68
N LEU A 351 25.24 -4.20 -11.72
CA LEU A 351 25.74 -5.16 -10.74
C LEU A 351 26.17 -6.46 -11.41
N LEU A 352 25.36 -7.00 -12.34
CA LEU A 352 25.74 -8.20 -13.08
C LEU A 352 26.99 -7.96 -13.92
N LYS A 353 27.10 -6.81 -14.62
CA LYS A 353 28.29 -6.42 -15.35
C LYS A 353 29.51 -6.29 -14.44
N ALA A 354 29.37 -5.72 -13.26
CA ALA A 354 30.44 -5.60 -12.28
C ALA A 354 30.91 -6.98 -11.77
N VAL A 355 29.97 -7.87 -11.43
CA VAL A 355 30.26 -9.25 -11.02
C VAL A 355 30.94 -10.02 -12.15
N LEU A 356 30.44 -9.89 -13.39
CA LEU A 356 31.01 -10.51 -14.56
C LEU A 356 32.40 -9.95 -14.91
N TYR A 357 32.63 -8.64 -14.68
CA TYR A 357 33.95 -8.03 -14.85
C TYR A 357 34.96 -8.60 -13.84
N MET A 358 34.58 -8.76 -12.57
CA MET A 358 35.42 -9.38 -11.55
C MET A 358 35.67 -10.87 -11.84
N ALA A 359 34.68 -11.56 -12.39
CA ALA A 359 34.77 -12.99 -12.73
C ALA A 359 35.18 -13.24 -14.19
N ARG A 360 35.59 -12.21 -14.93
CA ARG A 360 35.86 -12.24 -16.39
C ARG A 360 36.82 -13.33 -16.82
N SER A 361 37.80 -13.68 -16.00
CA SER A 361 38.76 -14.74 -16.27
C SER A 361 38.15 -16.16 -16.25
N ILE A 362 37.00 -16.32 -15.52
CA ILE A 362 36.36 -17.63 -15.33
C ILE A 362 35.10 -17.79 -16.20
N ILE A 363 34.47 -16.67 -16.60
CA ILE A 363 33.09 -16.67 -17.11
C ILE A 363 32.93 -16.13 -18.54
N GLN A 364 34.02 -15.92 -19.31
CA GLN A 364 33.94 -15.46 -20.71
C GLN A 364 32.88 -16.21 -21.57
N PRO A 365 32.69 -17.53 -21.46
CA PRO A 365 31.64 -18.21 -22.24
C PRO A 365 30.21 -17.90 -21.77
N VAL A 366 30.02 -17.58 -20.50
CA VAL A 366 28.71 -17.27 -19.92
C VAL A 366 28.23 -15.87 -20.31
N VAL A 367 29.17 -14.91 -20.42
CA VAL A 367 28.86 -13.52 -20.85
C VAL A 367 28.28 -13.52 -22.25
N LYS A 368 28.90 -14.27 -23.20
CA LYS A 368 28.37 -14.40 -24.56
C LYS A 368 26.96 -14.98 -24.58
N LYS A 369 26.66 -15.92 -23.70
CA LYS A 369 25.35 -16.55 -23.64
C LYS A 369 24.29 -15.61 -23.03
N ILE A 370 24.65 -14.78 -22.06
CA ILE A 370 23.77 -13.75 -21.47
C ILE A 370 23.49 -12.63 -22.46
N ASP A 371 24.50 -12.19 -23.21
CA ASP A 371 24.32 -11.19 -24.27
C ASP A 371 23.40 -11.74 -25.38
N GLN A 372 23.55 -13.00 -25.76
CA GLN A 372 22.64 -13.67 -26.72
C GLN A 372 21.19 -13.76 -26.19
N ILE A 373 20.99 -14.01 -24.90
CA ILE A 373 19.65 -14.04 -24.27
C ILE A 373 19.03 -12.64 -24.24
N ASN A 374 19.81 -11.62 -23.92
CA ASN A 374 19.34 -10.23 -23.94
C ASN A 374 19.00 -9.75 -25.34
N ASP A 375 19.80 -10.16 -26.34
CA ASP A 375 19.54 -9.84 -27.76
C ASP A 375 18.32 -10.61 -28.31
N SER A 376 17.89 -11.70 -27.69
CA SER A 376 16.68 -12.45 -28.05
C SER A 376 15.38 -11.91 -27.48
N LEU A 377 15.43 -11.05 -26.45
CA LEU A 377 14.25 -10.45 -25.86
C LEU A 377 13.70 -9.36 -26.80
N THR A 378 12.45 -9.50 -27.20
CA THR A 378 11.73 -8.53 -28.04
C THR A 378 10.76 -7.74 -27.22
N VAL A 379 10.70 -6.42 -27.41
CA VAL A 379 9.66 -5.54 -26.87
C VAL A 379 8.67 -5.21 -27.98
N ILE A 380 7.38 -5.23 -27.66
CA ILE A 380 6.32 -4.87 -28.58
C ILE A 380 5.77 -3.49 -28.20
N TYR A 381 5.63 -2.61 -29.18
CA TYR A 381 4.95 -1.34 -29.04
C TYR A 381 3.75 -1.26 -29.98
N PHE A 382 2.56 -1.11 -29.44
CA PHE A 382 1.35 -0.93 -30.22
C PHE A 382 1.18 0.53 -30.62
N THR A 383 1.10 0.78 -31.92
CA THR A 383 0.80 2.11 -32.46
C THR A 383 -0.56 2.15 -33.16
N LYS A 384 -1.28 3.25 -32.98
CA LYS A 384 -2.55 3.50 -33.69
C LYS A 384 -2.34 4.23 -35.01
N GLY A 385 -1.19 4.83 -35.23
CA GLY A 385 -0.90 5.65 -36.42
C GLY A 385 0.60 5.81 -36.66
N ASP A 386 0.93 6.74 -37.51
CA ASP A 386 2.27 7.03 -38.02
C ASP A 386 2.99 8.18 -37.32
N ASN A 387 2.54 8.61 -36.16
CA ASN A 387 3.11 9.75 -35.44
C ASN A 387 4.57 9.50 -35.05
N LEU A 388 5.48 10.11 -35.80
CA LEU A 388 6.92 9.97 -35.61
C LEU A 388 7.40 10.32 -34.21
N ALA A 389 6.78 11.33 -33.56
CA ALA A 389 7.15 11.75 -32.21
C ALA A 389 6.81 10.65 -31.16
N SER A 390 5.69 9.95 -31.33
CA SER A 390 5.30 8.84 -30.45
C SER A 390 6.21 7.63 -30.67
N LEU A 391 6.52 7.31 -31.92
CA LEU A 391 7.44 6.22 -32.28
C LEU A 391 8.86 6.50 -31.77
N ASN A 392 9.34 7.73 -31.92
CA ASN A 392 10.64 8.16 -31.40
C ASN A 392 10.70 8.04 -29.87
N ARG A 393 9.63 8.45 -29.17
CA ARG A 393 9.55 8.33 -27.73
C ARG A 393 9.57 6.87 -27.28
N ALA A 394 8.88 6.00 -28.01
CA ALA A 394 8.94 4.56 -27.74
C ALA A 394 10.35 4.00 -27.92
N ALA A 395 11.05 4.37 -28.99
CA ALA A 395 12.44 3.95 -29.23
C ALA A 395 13.38 4.45 -28.10
N GLN A 396 13.26 5.71 -27.71
CA GLN A 396 14.05 6.27 -26.60
C GLN A 396 13.75 5.58 -25.27
N TYR A 397 12.47 5.30 -25.00
CA TYR A 397 12.07 4.60 -23.79
C TYR A 397 12.71 3.19 -23.73
N VAL A 398 12.64 2.45 -24.83
CA VAL A 398 13.22 1.09 -24.87
C VAL A 398 14.72 1.16 -24.65
N LEU A 399 15.43 2.10 -25.28
CA LEU A 399 16.86 2.27 -25.09
C LEU A 399 17.26 2.66 -23.67
N ALA A 400 16.44 3.48 -23.00
CA ALA A 400 16.74 3.99 -21.67
C ALA A 400 16.33 3.04 -20.54
N ASN A 401 15.24 2.27 -20.73
CA ASN A 401 14.58 1.57 -19.63
C ASN A 401 14.50 0.04 -19.83
N GLU A 402 14.70 -0.46 -21.07
CA GLU A 402 14.60 -1.87 -21.36
C GLU A 402 15.98 -2.50 -21.64
N GLN A 403 16.09 -3.80 -21.42
CA GLN A 403 17.34 -4.53 -21.58
C GLN A 403 17.51 -5.14 -22.96
N THR A 404 16.53 -4.96 -23.83
CA THR A 404 16.52 -5.51 -25.18
C THR A 404 16.96 -4.46 -26.21
N ARG A 405 17.48 -4.95 -27.31
CA ARG A 405 17.80 -4.15 -28.50
C ARG A 405 16.84 -4.43 -29.67
N GLN A 406 15.72 -5.10 -29.39
CA GLN A 406 14.71 -5.42 -30.39
C GLN A 406 13.37 -4.78 -30.02
N LEU A 407 12.93 -3.84 -30.85
CA LEU A 407 11.62 -3.20 -30.77
C LEU A 407 10.78 -3.62 -31.96
N LYS A 408 9.66 -4.29 -31.68
CA LYS A 408 8.68 -4.63 -32.70
C LYS A 408 7.49 -3.68 -32.59
N VAL A 409 7.31 -2.84 -33.60
CA VAL A 409 6.16 -1.92 -33.67
C VAL A 409 5.00 -2.66 -34.31
N VAL A 410 3.90 -2.76 -33.60
CA VAL A 410 2.68 -3.46 -34.04
C VAL A 410 1.60 -2.44 -34.36
N HIS A 411 1.08 -2.50 -35.58
CA HIS A 411 -0.11 -1.77 -36.00
C HIS A 411 -1.26 -2.73 -36.21
N ILE A 412 -2.40 -2.45 -35.58
CA ILE A 412 -3.60 -3.28 -35.68
C ILE A 412 -4.57 -2.59 -36.63
N PHE A 413 -5.06 -3.33 -37.63
CA PHE A 413 -5.94 -2.82 -38.68
C PHE A 413 -7.13 -3.77 -38.92
N GLN A 414 -8.22 -3.24 -39.41
CA GLN A 414 -9.37 -4.04 -39.88
C GLN A 414 -9.34 -4.17 -41.39
N ASP A 415 -9.15 -3.05 -42.08
CA ASP A 415 -8.99 -2.98 -43.53
C ASP A 415 -7.55 -2.51 -43.87
N GLU A 416 -7.00 -3.03 -44.97
CA GLU A 416 -5.61 -2.76 -45.37
C GLU A 416 -5.33 -1.26 -45.61
N ASP A 417 -6.37 -0.51 -45.97
CA ASP A 417 -6.31 0.94 -46.19
C ASP A 417 -6.09 1.72 -44.88
N GLU A 418 -6.30 1.11 -43.71
CA GLU A 418 -6.04 1.74 -42.41
C GLU A 418 -4.55 1.81 -42.04
N ILE A 419 -3.67 1.08 -42.76
CA ILE A 419 -2.24 1.11 -42.51
C ILE A 419 -1.66 2.41 -43.09
N PRO A 420 -1.14 3.32 -42.25
CA PRO A 420 -0.63 4.59 -42.72
C PRO A 420 0.57 4.39 -43.66
N ALA A 421 0.46 4.84 -44.88
CA ALA A 421 1.53 4.73 -45.88
C ALA A 421 2.90 5.30 -45.41
N PRO A 422 2.98 6.39 -44.59
CA PRO A 422 4.26 6.93 -44.10
C PRO A 422 4.87 6.08 -42.99
N LEU A 423 4.13 5.20 -42.29
CA LEU A 423 4.59 4.48 -41.10
C LEU A 423 5.89 3.68 -41.37
N ALA A 424 5.95 2.94 -42.48
CA ALA A 424 7.14 2.20 -42.84
C ALA A 424 8.37 3.10 -43.11
N GLY A 425 8.14 4.27 -43.67
CA GLY A 425 9.18 5.30 -43.87
C GLY A 425 9.69 5.85 -42.53
N HIS A 426 8.81 6.18 -41.62
CA HIS A 426 9.15 6.68 -40.28
C HIS A 426 9.94 5.65 -39.47
N LEU A 427 9.59 4.36 -39.56
CA LEU A 427 10.30 3.32 -38.85
C LEU A 427 11.71 3.11 -39.42
N ARG A 428 11.91 3.20 -40.76
CA ARG A 428 13.25 3.17 -41.37
C ARG A 428 14.11 4.34 -40.90
N ILE A 429 13.53 5.53 -40.76
CA ILE A 429 14.27 6.69 -40.27
C ILE A 429 14.72 6.41 -38.83
N LEU A 430 13.84 5.91 -37.97
CA LEU A 430 14.17 5.60 -36.56
C LEU A 430 15.21 4.47 -36.45
N ASP A 431 15.13 3.43 -37.28
CA ASP A 431 16.12 2.36 -37.33
C ASP A 431 17.51 2.89 -37.69
N HIS A 432 17.56 3.88 -38.59
CA HIS A 432 18.82 4.55 -38.97
C HIS A 432 19.33 5.51 -37.87
N VAL A 433 18.43 6.23 -37.16
CA VAL A 433 18.78 7.15 -36.07
C VAL A 433 19.25 6.38 -34.82
N TYR A 434 18.72 5.19 -34.60
CA TYR A 434 19.06 4.37 -33.44
C TYR A 434 19.70 3.05 -33.84
N PRO A 435 20.95 3.02 -34.37
CA PRO A 435 21.59 1.81 -34.90
C PRO A 435 21.82 0.71 -33.86
N GLN A 436 21.68 1.02 -32.59
CA GLN A 436 21.75 0.08 -31.47
C GLN A 436 20.41 -0.60 -31.15
N LEU A 437 19.33 -0.20 -31.82
CA LEU A 437 17.98 -0.73 -31.62
C LEU A 437 17.45 -1.24 -32.95
N ARG A 438 17.23 -2.55 -33.07
CA ARG A 438 16.59 -3.13 -34.24
C ARG A 438 15.08 -2.87 -34.16
N ILE A 439 14.54 -2.17 -35.16
CA ILE A 439 13.11 -1.83 -35.21
C ILE A 439 12.45 -2.65 -36.33
N ASP A 440 11.62 -3.63 -35.91
CA ASP A 440 10.83 -4.45 -36.85
C ASP A 440 9.37 -3.96 -36.85
N PHE A 441 8.67 -4.11 -37.97
CA PHE A 441 7.26 -3.77 -38.12
C PHE A 441 6.41 -5.02 -38.30
N LEU A 442 5.26 -5.05 -37.61
CA LEU A 442 4.28 -6.12 -37.75
C LEU A 442 2.87 -5.50 -37.86
N ALA A 443 2.18 -5.78 -38.95
CA ALA A 443 0.75 -5.44 -39.11
C ALA A 443 -0.09 -6.66 -38.72
N VAL A 444 -1.08 -6.44 -37.87
CA VAL A 444 -1.96 -7.50 -37.34
C VAL A 444 -3.40 -7.15 -37.63
N LYS A 445 -4.12 -8.04 -38.30
CA LYS A 445 -5.55 -7.86 -38.59
C LYS A 445 -6.39 -8.19 -37.38
N GLY A 446 -7.24 -7.25 -36.94
CA GLY A 446 -8.15 -7.46 -35.80
C GLY A 446 -8.55 -6.19 -35.08
N HIS A 447 -9.16 -6.35 -33.92
CA HIS A 447 -9.48 -5.25 -33.01
C HIS A 447 -8.51 -5.24 -31.84
N PHE A 448 -8.05 -4.05 -31.45
CA PHE A 448 -7.22 -3.91 -30.26
C PHE A 448 -8.04 -4.25 -29.00
N GLY A 449 -7.58 -5.20 -28.22
CA GLY A 449 -8.24 -5.63 -27.01
C GLY A 449 -7.50 -6.77 -26.30
N PRO A 450 -7.97 -7.18 -25.12
CA PRO A 450 -7.34 -8.19 -24.27
C PRO A 450 -7.12 -9.53 -25.01
N GLU A 451 -8.10 -9.98 -25.81
CA GLU A 451 -8.03 -11.23 -26.55
C GLU A 451 -6.92 -11.23 -27.62
N LEU A 452 -6.80 -10.12 -28.37
CA LEU A 452 -5.76 -9.99 -29.40
C LEU A 452 -4.37 -9.92 -28.77
N ILE A 453 -4.25 -9.23 -27.63
CA ILE A 453 -3.00 -9.13 -26.86
C ILE A 453 -2.58 -10.52 -26.36
N GLU A 454 -3.52 -11.31 -25.82
CA GLU A 454 -3.29 -12.68 -25.40
C GLU A 454 -2.77 -13.54 -26.55
N LYS A 455 -3.50 -13.53 -27.66
CA LYS A 455 -3.17 -14.28 -28.86
C LYS A 455 -1.77 -13.89 -29.38
N LEU A 456 -1.49 -12.59 -29.49
CA LEU A 456 -0.22 -12.10 -29.96
C LEU A 456 0.93 -12.45 -29.01
N SER A 457 0.68 -12.42 -27.70
CA SER A 457 1.66 -12.85 -26.68
C SER A 457 2.09 -14.29 -26.88
N LEU A 458 1.16 -15.18 -27.20
CA LEU A 458 1.43 -16.58 -27.45
C LEU A 458 2.11 -16.80 -28.83
N GLU A 459 1.62 -16.15 -29.90
CA GLU A 459 2.15 -16.29 -31.25
C GLU A 459 3.59 -15.78 -31.40
N VAL A 460 3.90 -14.64 -30.79
CA VAL A 460 5.23 -14.02 -30.87
C VAL A 460 6.14 -14.47 -29.72
N ASN A 461 5.60 -15.25 -28.78
CA ASN A 461 6.31 -15.70 -27.57
C ASN A 461 6.93 -14.53 -26.76
N VAL A 462 6.18 -13.43 -26.65
CA VAL A 462 6.56 -12.23 -25.90
C VAL A 462 5.59 -12.05 -24.75
N PRO A 463 6.03 -12.07 -23.47
CA PRO A 463 5.16 -11.84 -22.34
C PRO A 463 4.51 -10.45 -22.39
N LYS A 464 3.27 -10.33 -21.90
CA LYS A 464 2.49 -9.08 -21.94
C LYS A 464 3.18 -7.90 -21.26
N ASN A 465 3.99 -8.14 -20.23
CA ASN A 465 4.79 -7.12 -19.57
C ASN A 465 5.96 -6.57 -20.39
N TYR A 466 6.21 -7.12 -21.59
CA TYR A 466 7.12 -6.60 -22.61
C TYR A 466 6.35 -5.92 -23.77
N MET A 467 5.04 -5.75 -23.59
CA MET A 467 4.18 -5.06 -24.53
C MET A 467 3.82 -3.69 -24.02
N PHE A 468 3.83 -2.71 -24.88
CA PHE A 468 3.66 -1.30 -24.54
C PHE A 468 2.63 -0.64 -25.44
N ILE A 469 1.86 0.28 -24.84
CA ILE A 469 1.03 1.24 -25.58
C ILE A 469 1.44 2.66 -25.24
N GLY A 470 1.21 3.59 -26.13
CA GLY A 470 1.28 5.02 -25.82
C GLY A 470 0.15 5.44 -24.88
N THR A 471 0.26 6.62 -24.30
CA THR A 471 -0.82 7.16 -23.43
C THR A 471 -2.13 7.19 -24.19
N PRO A 472 -3.16 6.43 -23.76
CA PRO A 472 -4.44 6.44 -24.43
C PRO A 472 -5.15 7.80 -24.21
N GLY A 473 -5.89 8.24 -25.21
CA GLY A 473 -6.77 9.41 -25.07
C GLY A 473 -8.06 9.09 -24.33
N ASP A 474 -8.89 10.11 -24.10
CA ASP A 474 -10.16 10.04 -23.32
C ASP A 474 -11.19 9.01 -23.81
N ARG A 475 -11.05 8.50 -25.03
CA ARG A 475 -11.97 7.53 -25.66
C ARG A 475 -11.39 6.13 -25.74
N PHE A 476 -10.49 5.77 -24.85
CA PHE A 476 -9.94 4.42 -24.84
C PHE A 476 -10.98 3.44 -24.26
N PRO A 477 -11.37 2.37 -24.99
CA PRO A 477 -12.53 1.54 -24.63
C PRO A 477 -12.24 0.49 -23.54
N HIS A 478 -10.97 0.30 -23.14
CA HIS A 478 -10.54 -0.73 -22.20
C HIS A 478 -9.92 -0.12 -20.94
N ASN A 479 -10.10 -0.75 -19.79
CA ASN A 479 -9.31 -0.45 -18.62
C ASN A 479 -7.90 -1.06 -18.79
N LEU A 480 -6.88 -0.40 -18.26
CA LEU A 480 -5.50 -0.90 -18.35
C LEU A 480 -5.30 -2.24 -17.65
N SER A 481 -6.05 -2.49 -16.57
CA SER A 481 -6.09 -3.77 -15.86
C SER A 481 -6.51 -4.93 -16.77
N ASP A 482 -7.45 -4.69 -17.70
CA ASP A 482 -8.00 -5.71 -18.58
C ASP A 482 -6.99 -6.16 -19.65
N LEU A 483 -5.96 -5.35 -19.91
CA LEU A 483 -4.88 -5.65 -20.88
C LEU A 483 -3.82 -6.59 -20.31
N GLY A 484 -4.00 -7.11 -19.09
CA GLY A 484 -3.22 -8.21 -18.54
C GLY A 484 -1.73 -7.96 -18.34
N GLY A 485 -1.32 -6.71 -18.09
CA GLY A 485 0.08 -6.35 -17.80
C GLY A 485 0.79 -5.60 -18.92
N VAL A 486 0.08 -5.17 -19.96
CA VAL A 486 0.60 -4.23 -20.97
C VAL A 486 0.94 -2.91 -20.29
N ARG A 487 2.12 -2.35 -20.60
CA ARG A 487 2.68 -1.17 -19.93
C ARG A 487 2.47 0.09 -20.77
N LEU A 488 2.37 1.23 -20.09
CA LEU A 488 2.27 2.55 -20.74
C LEU A 488 3.65 3.16 -20.98
N ILE A 489 3.89 3.63 -22.20
CA ILE A 489 4.96 4.59 -22.50
C ILE A 489 4.36 5.99 -22.53
N LEU A 490 4.88 6.85 -21.71
CA LEU A 490 4.35 8.19 -21.47
C LEU A 490 5.20 9.26 -22.12
#